data_3354cc82ab2b8648234c67e39d2983c9
#
_entry.id   3354cc82ab2b8648234c67e39d2983c9
#
_cell.length_a   1.000
_cell.length_b   1.000
_cell.length_c   1.000
_cell.angle_alpha   90.00
_cell.angle_beta   90.00
_cell.angle_gamma   90.00
#
_symmetry.space_group_name_H-M   'P 1'
#
loop_
_entity.id
_entity.type
_entity.pdbx_description
1 polymer ?
#
loop_
_entity_poly.entity_id
_entity_poly.type
_entity_poly.pdbx_seq_one_letter_code
_entity_poly.pdbx_strand_id
1 'polypeptide(L)'
;SEMREWMEYCNRKEPTALSQERKTNGHEKPFEIEYWGIGNEVWDGGGKMTPQMYANEYRKFSSSCPSFGGGDQAFSMKCIASGPDGNKPKERAAWTKDFFKEMGKYRMPSLYGYDLHFYNWNLKQLQTEKKFDEKQWYDVINGCKELESVIHEQRRLIDAGLEALPKPEGPF
;
A
#
# COMPACT_ATOMS: atom_id res chain seq x y z
N SER A 1 -7.64 -12.47 -13.33
CA SER A 1 -6.61 -11.43 -13.54
C SER A 1 -5.32 -11.90 -12.92
N GLU A 2 -4.21 -11.43 -13.42
CA GLU A 2 -2.86 -11.78 -12.97
C GLU A 2 -2.69 -11.64 -11.44
N MET A 3 -3.19 -10.55 -10.86
CA MET A 3 -3.21 -10.36 -9.41
C MET A 3 -3.88 -11.53 -8.66
N ARG A 4 -5.07 -11.96 -9.10
CA ARG A 4 -5.78 -13.08 -8.46
C ARG A 4 -5.05 -14.40 -8.63
N GLU A 5 -4.45 -14.61 -9.79
CA GLU A 5 -3.67 -15.81 -10.10
C GLU A 5 -2.40 -15.86 -9.24
N TRP A 6 -1.74 -14.72 -9.06
CA TRP A 6 -0.60 -14.61 -8.15
C TRP A 6 -0.98 -14.89 -6.70
N MET A 7 -2.08 -14.31 -6.21
CA MET A 7 -2.60 -14.60 -4.88
C MET A 7 -2.97 -16.06 -4.71
N GLU A 8 -3.58 -16.69 -5.73
CA GLU A 8 -3.91 -18.10 -5.74
C GLU A 8 -2.67 -18.98 -5.72
N TYR A 9 -1.69 -18.69 -6.55
CA TYR A 9 -0.40 -19.40 -6.54
C TYR A 9 0.23 -19.37 -5.15
N CYS A 10 0.24 -18.22 -4.50
CA CYS A 10 0.86 -18.07 -3.18
C CYS A 10 0.08 -18.77 -2.06
N ASN A 11 -1.25 -18.70 -2.06
CA ASN A 11 -2.04 -18.96 -0.86
C ASN A 11 -3.01 -20.14 -0.95
N ARG A 12 -3.29 -20.68 -2.15
CA ARG A 12 -4.29 -21.74 -2.29
C ARG A 12 -3.78 -23.07 -1.73
N LYS A 13 -4.59 -23.68 -0.85
CA LYS A 13 -4.34 -25.02 -0.27
C LYS A 13 -4.87 -26.12 -1.18
N GLU A 14 -6.07 -25.92 -1.71
CA GLU A 14 -6.76 -26.90 -2.56
C GLU A 14 -6.02 -27.07 -3.90
N PRO A 15 -6.11 -28.27 -4.52
CA PRO A 15 -5.46 -28.53 -5.79
C PRO A 15 -6.10 -27.71 -6.92
N THR A 16 -5.33 -26.82 -7.49
CA THR A 16 -5.61 -26.04 -8.70
C THR A 16 -4.38 -26.05 -9.60
N ALA A 17 -4.50 -25.58 -10.83
CA ALA A 17 -3.35 -25.49 -11.73
C ALA A 17 -2.19 -24.70 -11.08
N LEU A 18 -2.49 -23.54 -10.48
CA LEU A 18 -1.47 -22.67 -9.87
C LEU A 18 -0.91 -23.24 -8.56
N SER A 19 -1.72 -23.90 -7.73
CA SER A 19 -1.19 -24.58 -6.54
C SER A 19 -0.31 -25.80 -6.89
N GLN A 20 -0.59 -26.50 -7.99
CA GLN A 20 0.26 -27.57 -8.49
C GLN A 20 1.55 -27.02 -9.10
N GLU A 21 1.49 -25.90 -9.84
CA GLU A 21 2.66 -25.20 -10.34
C GLU A 21 3.60 -24.78 -9.20
N ARG A 22 3.08 -24.18 -8.13
CA ARG A 22 3.87 -23.88 -6.93
C ARG A 22 4.60 -25.12 -6.39
N LYS A 23 3.89 -26.25 -6.29
CA LYS A 23 4.49 -27.51 -5.83
C LYS A 23 5.59 -28.01 -6.78
N THR A 24 5.34 -27.94 -8.07
CA THR A 24 6.34 -28.31 -9.09
C THR A 24 7.58 -27.41 -8.99
N ASN A 25 7.40 -26.14 -8.65
CA ASN A 25 8.47 -25.19 -8.40
C ASN A 25 9.16 -25.38 -7.02
N GLY A 26 8.82 -26.45 -6.31
CA GLY A 26 9.51 -26.88 -5.08
C GLY A 26 8.88 -26.40 -3.77
N HIS A 27 7.69 -25.75 -3.80
CA HIS A 27 7.04 -25.28 -2.58
C HIS A 27 5.69 -25.96 -2.34
N GLU A 28 5.71 -27.04 -1.56
CA GLU A 28 4.54 -27.89 -1.31
C GLU A 28 3.40 -27.15 -0.61
N LYS A 29 3.71 -26.38 0.44
CA LYS A 29 2.72 -25.63 1.24
C LYS A 29 2.48 -24.24 0.67
N PRO A 30 1.31 -23.61 0.93
CA PRO A 30 1.10 -22.18 0.69
C PRO A 30 2.12 -21.32 1.44
N PHE A 31 2.43 -20.15 0.87
CA PHE A 31 3.30 -19.16 1.53
C PHE A 31 2.58 -18.41 2.64
N GLU A 32 1.25 -18.42 2.65
CA GLU A 32 0.38 -17.74 3.63
C GLU A 32 0.65 -16.23 3.69
N ILE A 33 0.76 -15.60 2.52
CA ILE A 33 0.98 -14.15 2.40
C ILE A 33 -0.32 -13.42 2.70
N GLU A 34 -0.33 -12.68 3.81
CA GLU A 34 -1.52 -11.92 4.27
C GLU A 34 -1.60 -10.51 3.67
N TYR A 35 -0.47 -9.83 3.51
CA TYR A 35 -0.40 -8.42 3.14
C TYR A 35 -0.15 -8.24 1.65
N TRP A 36 -1.02 -7.46 1.01
CA TRP A 36 -0.96 -7.22 -0.42
C TRP A 36 -1.07 -5.74 -0.74
N GLY A 37 -0.01 -5.18 -1.31
CA GLY A 37 -0.03 -3.83 -1.85
C GLY A 37 -0.85 -3.79 -3.14
N ILE A 38 -1.83 -2.90 -3.20
CA ILE A 38 -2.66 -2.67 -4.39
C ILE A 38 -2.15 -1.42 -5.09
N GLY A 39 -1.18 -1.59 -5.95
CA GLY A 39 -0.45 -0.50 -6.61
C GLY A 39 0.86 -0.16 -5.92
N ASN A 40 1.69 0.62 -6.60
CA ASN A 40 2.96 1.15 -6.11
C ASN A 40 3.28 2.44 -6.86
N GLU A 41 3.56 3.52 -6.12
CA GLU A 41 3.91 4.84 -6.68
C GLU A 41 2.97 5.28 -7.82
N VAL A 42 1.68 5.06 -7.64
CA VAL A 42 0.65 5.26 -8.67
C VAL A 42 0.54 6.71 -9.12
N TRP A 43 1.08 7.64 -8.35
CA TRP A 43 1.19 9.06 -8.66
C TRP A 43 2.31 9.37 -9.67
N ASP A 44 3.24 8.43 -9.91
CA ASP A 44 4.31 8.56 -10.92
C ASP A 44 4.47 7.27 -11.74
N GLY A 45 5.52 6.49 -11.55
CA GLY A 45 5.87 5.30 -12.33
C GLY A 45 4.80 4.20 -12.32
N GLY A 46 3.99 4.14 -11.28
CA GLY A 46 2.88 3.19 -11.14
C GLY A 46 1.58 3.58 -11.88
N GLY A 47 1.60 4.61 -12.74
CA GLY A 47 0.43 4.91 -13.59
C GLY A 47 0.10 6.38 -13.78
N LYS A 48 0.79 7.31 -13.12
CA LYS A 48 0.54 8.78 -13.16
C LYS A 48 -0.92 9.13 -12.92
N MET A 49 -1.52 8.48 -11.94
CA MET A 49 -2.92 8.64 -11.58
C MET A 49 -3.14 9.86 -10.69
N THR A 50 -4.35 10.39 -10.73
CA THR A 50 -4.85 11.27 -9.65
C THR A 50 -5.31 10.41 -8.47
N PRO A 51 -5.43 10.96 -7.24
CA PRO A 51 -5.96 10.21 -6.11
C PRO A 51 -7.36 9.67 -6.33
N GLN A 52 -8.20 10.37 -7.12
CA GLN A 52 -9.55 9.94 -7.49
C GLN A 52 -9.51 8.73 -8.43
N MET A 53 -8.65 8.77 -9.46
CA MET A 53 -8.46 7.63 -10.36
C MET A 53 -7.97 6.41 -9.60
N TYR A 54 -6.98 6.61 -8.75
CA TYR A 54 -6.43 5.52 -7.95
C TYR A 54 -7.43 4.93 -6.96
N ALA A 55 -8.23 5.75 -6.29
CA ALA A 55 -9.28 5.26 -5.39
C ALA A 55 -10.27 4.32 -6.11
N ASN A 56 -10.60 4.61 -7.37
CA ASN A 56 -11.45 3.74 -8.20
C ASN A 56 -10.75 2.44 -8.59
N GLU A 57 -9.48 2.49 -8.99
CA GLU A 57 -8.70 1.28 -9.29
C GLU A 57 -8.47 0.45 -8.01
N TYR A 58 -8.11 1.08 -6.89
CA TYR A 58 -7.98 0.38 -5.61
C TYR A 58 -9.28 -0.38 -5.26
N ARG A 59 -10.44 0.28 -5.37
CA ARG A 59 -11.75 -0.35 -5.11
C ARG A 59 -11.99 -1.55 -6.02
N LYS A 60 -11.69 -1.43 -7.30
CA LYS A 60 -11.85 -2.50 -8.29
C LYS A 60 -10.99 -3.72 -7.97
N PHE A 61 -9.69 -3.49 -7.70
CA PHE A 61 -8.76 -4.57 -7.44
C PHE A 61 -8.94 -5.19 -6.04
N SER A 62 -9.10 -4.39 -4.99
CA SER A 62 -9.30 -4.90 -3.63
C SER A 62 -10.60 -5.68 -3.49
N SER A 63 -11.69 -5.26 -4.18
CA SER A 63 -12.94 -6.04 -4.23
C SER A 63 -12.82 -7.36 -4.98
N SER A 64 -11.78 -7.52 -5.79
CA SER A 64 -11.49 -8.74 -6.54
C SER A 64 -10.54 -9.69 -5.79
N CYS A 65 -10.02 -9.30 -4.62
CA CYS A 65 -9.16 -10.15 -3.82
C CYS A 65 -9.92 -11.42 -3.41
N PRO A 66 -9.38 -12.61 -3.70
CA PRO A 66 -10.01 -13.85 -3.33
C PRO A 66 -9.92 -14.07 -1.81
N SER A 67 -10.90 -14.72 -1.21
CA SER A 67 -10.71 -15.31 0.11
C SER A 67 -10.36 -16.79 -0.04
N PHE A 68 -9.34 -17.22 0.70
CA PHE A 68 -8.88 -18.59 0.72
C PHE A 68 -9.18 -19.21 2.08
N GLY A 69 -9.73 -20.42 2.04
CA GLY A 69 -10.17 -21.16 3.23
C GLY A 69 -11.64 -20.94 3.56
N GLY A 70 -12.23 -21.90 4.26
CA GLY A 70 -13.63 -21.89 4.72
C GLY A 70 -13.70 -22.08 6.24
N GLY A 71 -14.77 -21.57 6.85
CA GLY A 71 -14.99 -21.68 8.30
C GLY A 71 -14.02 -20.83 9.12
N ASP A 72 -13.67 -21.31 10.31
CA ASP A 72 -12.82 -20.59 11.28
C ASP A 72 -11.36 -20.36 10.82
N GLN A 73 -11.01 -20.87 9.65
CA GLN A 73 -9.66 -20.70 9.05
C GLN A 73 -9.70 -19.84 7.78
N ALA A 74 -10.69 -18.99 7.62
CA ALA A 74 -10.73 -18.06 6.50
C ALA A 74 -9.53 -17.11 6.56
N PHE A 75 -8.63 -17.24 5.59
CA PHE A 75 -7.49 -16.37 5.43
C PHE A 75 -7.94 -15.06 4.75
N SER A 76 -7.99 -13.99 5.53
CA SER A 76 -8.39 -12.68 5.03
C SER A 76 -7.18 -11.92 4.49
N MET A 77 -7.22 -11.56 3.21
CA MET A 77 -6.21 -10.70 2.60
C MET A 77 -6.27 -9.28 3.16
N LYS A 78 -5.14 -8.78 3.59
CA LYS A 78 -4.96 -7.43 4.13
C LYS A 78 -4.46 -6.52 3.02
N CYS A 79 -5.40 -5.82 2.35
CA CYS A 79 -5.08 -4.92 1.25
C CYS A 79 -4.52 -3.59 1.77
N ILE A 80 -3.39 -3.17 1.19
CA ILE A 80 -2.70 -1.92 1.50
C ILE A 80 -2.80 -1.03 0.27
N ALA A 81 -3.31 0.18 0.43
CA ALA A 81 -3.37 1.15 -0.65
C ALA A 81 -2.06 1.93 -0.76
N SER A 82 -1.68 2.28 -2.00
CA SER A 82 -0.53 3.12 -2.27
C SER A 82 -0.84 4.58 -1.89
N GLY A 83 -0.06 5.09 -0.96
CA GLY A 83 -0.16 6.46 -0.46
C GLY A 83 0.62 7.46 -1.30
N PRO A 84 0.85 8.67 -0.77
CA PRO A 84 1.44 9.77 -1.50
C PRO A 84 2.96 9.69 -1.63
N ASP A 85 3.51 10.52 -2.52
CA ASP A 85 4.92 10.94 -2.48
C ASP A 85 5.16 11.79 -1.23
N GLY A 86 5.80 11.21 -0.24
CA GLY A 86 6.10 11.85 1.05
C GLY A 86 7.03 13.06 0.96
N ASN A 87 7.76 13.20 -0.16
CA ASN A 87 8.71 14.29 -0.37
C ASN A 87 8.08 15.58 -0.90
N LYS A 88 6.77 15.57 -1.17
CA LYS A 88 6.03 16.72 -1.69
C LYS A 88 4.98 17.22 -0.69
N PRO A 89 5.33 18.10 0.26
CA PRO A 89 4.46 18.44 1.40
C PRO A 89 3.04 18.90 1.03
N LYS A 90 2.88 19.71 0.00
CA LYS A 90 1.57 20.19 -0.44
C LYS A 90 0.76 19.09 -1.13
N GLU A 91 1.42 18.36 -2.04
CA GLU A 91 0.80 17.32 -2.84
C GLU A 91 0.44 16.10 -1.98
N ARG A 92 1.31 15.68 -1.04
CA ARG A 92 1.05 14.51 -0.19
C ARG A 92 -0.19 14.69 0.68
N ALA A 93 -0.38 15.89 1.26
CA ALA A 93 -1.55 16.16 2.09
C ALA A 93 -2.84 16.20 1.25
N ALA A 94 -2.79 16.78 0.06
CA ALA A 94 -3.91 16.80 -0.87
C ALA A 94 -4.25 15.39 -1.36
N TRP A 95 -3.24 14.61 -1.74
CA TRP A 95 -3.39 13.21 -2.19
C TRP A 95 -4.20 12.38 -1.18
N THR A 96 -3.78 12.37 0.07
CA THR A 96 -4.43 11.57 1.11
C THR A 96 -5.87 12.04 1.36
N LYS A 97 -6.11 13.35 1.46
CA LYS A 97 -7.46 13.90 1.62
C LYS A 97 -8.39 13.50 0.47
N ASP A 98 -7.90 13.66 -0.76
CA ASP A 98 -8.70 13.40 -1.96
C ASP A 98 -8.95 11.90 -2.16
N PHE A 99 -7.97 11.05 -1.83
CA PHE A 99 -8.15 9.61 -1.84
C PHE A 99 -9.28 9.17 -0.91
N PHE A 100 -9.25 9.57 0.36
CA PHE A 100 -10.30 9.20 1.32
C PHE A 100 -11.66 9.84 0.98
N LYS A 101 -11.67 11.06 0.49
CA LYS A 101 -12.90 11.72 -0.01
C LYS A 101 -13.53 10.91 -1.15
N GLU A 102 -12.73 10.42 -2.10
CA GLU A 102 -13.21 9.60 -3.22
C GLU A 102 -13.65 8.21 -2.74
N MET A 103 -12.93 7.62 -1.80
CA MET A 103 -13.32 6.34 -1.20
C MET A 103 -14.67 6.41 -0.51
N GLY A 104 -14.98 7.53 0.13
CA GLY A 104 -16.25 7.75 0.84
C GLY A 104 -17.50 7.91 -0.03
N LYS A 105 -17.35 8.07 -1.34
CA LYS A 105 -18.50 8.20 -2.26
C LYS A 105 -19.26 6.90 -2.50
N TYR A 106 -18.65 5.77 -2.23
CA TYR A 106 -19.21 4.46 -2.51
C TYR A 106 -18.94 3.51 -1.34
N ARG A 107 -19.57 2.31 -1.39
CA ARG A 107 -19.27 1.27 -0.39
C ARG A 107 -17.77 1.00 -0.33
N MET A 108 -17.23 1.07 0.87
CA MET A 108 -15.81 0.89 1.13
C MET A 108 -15.41 -0.58 0.94
N PRO A 109 -14.41 -0.89 0.11
CA PRO A 109 -13.80 -2.22 0.08
C PRO A 109 -12.89 -2.40 1.30
N SER A 110 -12.30 -3.59 1.43
CA SER A 110 -11.29 -3.85 2.46
C SER A 110 -10.10 -2.90 2.29
N LEU A 111 -9.79 -2.14 3.32
CA LEU A 111 -8.60 -1.29 3.43
C LEU A 111 -7.96 -1.57 4.79
N TYR A 112 -6.85 -2.29 4.78
CA TYR A 112 -6.12 -2.61 6.00
C TYR A 112 -5.04 -1.57 6.29
N GLY A 113 -4.33 -1.12 5.27
CA GLY A 113 -3.22 -0.19 5.38
C GLY A 113 -3.18 0.83 4.27
N TYR A 114 -2.40 1.86 4.52
CA TYR A 114 -2.14 2.95 3.59
C TYR A 114 -0.66 3.26 3.69
N ASP A 115 0.09 3.09 2.61
CA ASP A 115 1.54 3.26 2.64
C ASP A 115 1.97 4.73 2.48
N LEU A 116 3.23 4.96 2.60
CA LEU A 116 3.88 6.25 2.39
C LEU A 116 5.27 6.00 1.84
N HIS A 117 5.60 6.65 0.73
CA HIS A 117 6.95 6.64 0.17
C HIS A 117 7.68 7.93 0.54
N PHE A 118 8.79 7.79 1.22
CA PHE A 118 9.63 8.92 1.63
C PHE A 118 11.10 8.62 1.32
N TYR A 119 11.75 9.55 0.63
CA TYR A 119 13.16 9.49 0.35
C TYR A 119 13.92 10.57 1.12
N ASN A 120 15.02 10.20 1.75
CA ASN A 120 15.94 11.16 2.33
C ASN A 120 16.81 11.79 1.23
N TRP A 121 16.40 12.96 0.73
CA TRP A 121 17.10 13.67 -0.32
C TRP A 121 18.27 14.52 0.18
N ASN A 122 18.67 14.44 1.44
CA ASN A 122 19.88 15.09 1.97
C ASN A 122 21.19 14.50 1.44
N LEU A 123 21.14 13.99 0.21
CA LEU A 123 22.26 13.36 -0.49
C LEU A 123 22.94 14.29 -1.52
N LYS A 124 22.54 15.56 -1.61
CA LYS A 124 22.97 16.46 -2.69
C LYS A 124 24.48 16.56 -2.88
N GLN A 125 25.25 16.42 -1.81
CA GLN A 125 26.71 16.43 -1.86
C GLN A 125 27.31 15.03 -2.07
N LEU A 126 26.60 13.96 -1.75
CA LEU A 126 27.09 12.58 -1.84
C LEU A 126 26.85 11.95 -3.21
N GLN A 127 25.93 12.48 -4.01
CA GLN A 127 25.58 11.90 -5.31
C GLN A 127 26.74 11.90 -6.32
N THR A 128 27.67 12.81 -6.17
CA THR A 128 28.82 12.97 -7.09
C THR A 128 30.17 12.63 -6.45
N GLU A 129 30.24 12.42 -5.16
CA GLU A 129 31.46 12.20 -4.42
C GLU A 129 31.57 10.79 -3.86
N LYS A 130 32.68 10.13 -4.16
CA LYS A 130 33.02 8.84 -3.56
C LYS A 130 33.64 8.98 -2.16
N LYS A 131 33.92 10.19 -1.72
CA LYS A 131 34.45 10.52 -0.42
C LYS A 131 33.55 11.53 0.27
N PHE A 132 33.28 11.31 1.53
CA PHE A 132 32.49 12.20 2.39
C PHE A 132 33.18 12.33 3.76
N ASP A 133 32.98 13.44 4.41
CA ASP A 133 33.44 13.68 5.77
C ASP A 133 32.36 13.30 6.80
N GLU A 134 32.73 13.33 8.07
CA GLU A 134 31.85 12.99 9.19
C GLU A 134 30.62 13.93 9.25
N LYS A 135 30.79 15.20 8.95
CA LYS A 135 29.67 16.17 8.93
C LYS A 135 28.65 15.80 7.86
N GLN A 136 29.08 15.49 6.66
CA GLN A 136 28.21 15.07 5.55
C GLN A 136 27.45 13.78 5.89
N TRP A 137 28.11 12.84 6.55
CA TRP A 137 27.47 11.61 7.05
C TRP A 137 26.32 11.93 8.02
N TYR A 138 26.58 12.77 9.02
CA TYR A 138 25.54 13.15 9.98
C TYR A 138 24.44 14.02 9.36
N ASP A 139 24.74 14.84 8.36
CA ASP A 139 23.72 15.60 7.62
C ASP A 139 22.73 14.67 6.91
N VAL A 140 23.21 13.55 6.33
CA VAL A 140 22.35 12.51 5.73
C VAL A 140 21.48 11.85 6.80
N ILE A 141 22.09 11.41 7.91
CA ILE A 141 21.33 10.77 9.00
C ILE A 141 20.27 11.72 9.58
N ASN A 142 20.61 12.98 9.76
CA ASN A 142 19.68 13.99 10.27
C ASN A 142 18.48 14.23 9.33
N GLY A 143 18.65 14.04 8.03
CA GLY A 143 17.56 14.10 7.07
C GLY A 143 16.45 13.08 7.32
N CYS A 144 16.77 11.93 7.95
CA CYS A 144 15.80 10.93 8.32
C CYS A 144 14.80 11.41 9.39
N LYS A 145 15.15 12.43 10.17
CA LYS A 145 14.26 12.99 11.21
C LYS A 145 12.99 13.63 10.63
N GLU A 146 13.03 14.05 9.37
CA GLU A 146 11.85 14.59 8.71
C GLU A 146 10.73 13.55 8.59
N LEU A 147 11.08 12.27 8.44
CA LEU A 147 10.11 11.18 8.28
C LEU A 147 9.12 11.12 9.45
N GLU A 148 9.55 11.37 10.69
CA GLU A 148 8.66 11.35 11.85
C GLU A 148 7.51 12.36 11.70
N SER A 149 7.82 13.59 11.29
CA SER A 149 6.81 14.62 11.10
C SER A 149 5.85 14.28 9.96
N VAL A 150 6.35 13.65 8.89
CA VAL A 150 5.56 13.19 7.75
C VAL A 150 4.61 12.07 8.17
N ILE A 151 5.08 11.10 8.96
CA ILE A 151 4.23 10.03 9.51
C ILE A 151 3.11 10.62 10.37
N HIS A 152 3.41 11.54 11.27
CA HIS A 152 2.41 12.18 12.13
C HIS A 152 1.38 12.99 11.32
N GLU A 153 1.81 13.71 10.28
CA GLU A 153 0.90 14.41 9.39
C GLU A 153 -0.04 13.44 8.68
N GLN A 154 0.52 12.41 8.05
CA GLN A 154 -0.25 11.44 7.30
C GLN A 154 -1.20 10.65 8.21
N ARG A 155 -0.77 10.28 9.40
CA ARG A 155 -1.64 9.60 10.38
C ARG A 155 -2.88 10.43 10.69
N ARG A 156 -2.72 11.74 10.98
CA ARG A 156 -3.87 12.63 11.24
C ARG A 156 -4.82 12.73 10.04
N LEU A 157 -4.28 12.76 8.82
CA LEU A 157 -5.09 12.83 7.60
C LEU A 157 -5.84 11.52 7.33
N ILE A 158 -5.21 10.39 7.58
CA ILE A 158 -5.82 9.07 7.48
C ILE A 158 -6.95 8.95 8.51
N ASP A 159 -6.71 9.29 9.77
CA ASP A 159 -7.72 9.21 10.83
C ASP A 159 -8.94 10.08 10.50
N ALA A 160 -8.73 11.33 10.09
CA ALA A 160 -9.80 12.22 9.66
C ALA A 160 -10.54 11.68 8.42
N GLY A 161 -9.82 11.07 7.48
CA GLY A 161 -10.42 10.44 6.31
C GLY A 161 -11.29 9.24 6.68
N LEU A 162 -10.81 8.38 7.58
CA LEU A 162 -11.55 7.21 8.05
C LEU A 162 -12.80 7.60 8.86
N GLU A 163 -12.72 8.65 9.69
CA GLU A 163 -13.87 9.17 10.44
C GLU A 163 -14.98 9.71 9.53
N ALA A 164 -14.59 10.25 8.38
CA ALA A 164 -15.52 10.80 7.40
C ALA A 164 -16.17 9.73 6.50
N LEU A 165 -15.72 8.47 6.56
CA LEU A 165 -16.29 7.40 5.74
C LEU A 165 -17.69 7.03 6.23
N PRO A 166 -18.61 6.65 5.30
CA PRO A 166 -19.91 6.13 5.68
C PRO A 166 -19.76 4.92 6.58
N LYS A 167 -20.35 4.97 7.77
CA LYS A 167 -20.40 3.80 8.66
C LYS A 167 -21.37 2.79 8.07
N PRO A 168 -21.08 1.47 8.19
CA PRO A 168 -22.04 0.45 7.78
C PRO A 168 -23.35 0.66 8.51
N GLU A 169 -24.45 0.72 7.76
CA GLU A 169 -25.79 0.73 8.36
C GLU A 169 -26.16 -0.70 8.78
N GLY A 170 -26.18 -0.96 10.09
CA GLY A 170 -26.69 -2.19 10.69
C GLY A 170 -25.64 -3.27 11.01
N PRO A 171 -26.04 -4.25 11.80
CA PRO A 171 -25.20 -5.43 12.05
C PRO A 171 -25.16 -6.30 10.79
N PHE A 172 -23.97 -6.63 10.34
CA PHE A 172 -23.77 -7.69 9.37
C PHE A 172 -23.72 -9.04 10.07
#